data_c36353edebcf798dab796a06237a95d9
#
_entry.id   c36353edebcf798dab796a06237a95d9
#
_cell.length_a   1.000
_cell.length_b   1.000
_cell.length_c   1.000
_cell.angle_alpha   90.00
_cell.angle_beta   90.00
_cell.angle_gamma   90.00
#
_symmetry.space_group_name_H-M   'P 1'
#
loop_
_entity.id
_entity.type
_entity.pdbx_description
1 polymer ?
#
loop_
_entity_poly.entity_id
_entity_poly.type
_entity_poly.pdbx_seq_one_letter_code
_entity_poly.pdbx_strand_id
1 'polypeptide(L)'
;MSSDETGTRPEYEGVLSNVFSSRAVSQIMDFFLDHKEFDYSPGEIARKTGLSFRTVFRELPHLEKNQLIYISRKIGKTNMYRLNTDLQSVSFLEKFVFEMSQLHINEQESALKKENIAKIE
;
A
#
# COMPACT_ATOMS: atom_id res chain seq x y z
N MET A 1 14.20 1.75 31.88
CA MET A 1 13.62 2.18 31.44
C MET A 1 13.29 1.98 30.73
N SER A 2 13.00 1.97 30.66
CA SER A 2 12.78 1.90 29.57
C SER A 2 11.74 2.73 29.17
N SER A 3 12.06 3.60 28.46
CA SER A 3 11.14 4.43 27.91
C SER A 3 10.10 3.75 27.18
N ASP A 4 10.32 2.52 27.03
CA ASP A 4 9.38 1.83 26.28
C ASP A 4 8.16 1.67 26.98
N GLU A 5 8.22 1.87 28.23
CA GLU A 5 7.10 1.78 28.95
C GLU A 5 6.07 2.68 28.53
N THR A 6 6.37 3.71 27.89
CA THR A 6 5.34 4.61 27.47
C THR A 6 4.47 3.95 26.42
N GLY A 7 4.90 2.88 25.81
CA GLY A 7 4.12 2.22 24.81
C GLY A 7 3.95 2.99 23.55
N THR A 8 4.64 4.09 23.37
CA THR A 8 4.47 4.91 22.19
C THR A 8 5.45 4.57 21.09
N ARG A 9 6.49 3.82 21.39
CA ARG A 9 7.48 3.46 20.39
C ARG A 9 7.54 1.96 20.23
N PRO A 10 7.61 1.47 19.01
CA PRO A 10 7.77 0.04 18.82
C PRO A 10 9.14 -0.39 19.34
N GLU A 11 9.21 -1.62 19.82
CA GLU A 11 10.43 -2.15 20.35
C GLU A 11 11.47 -2.35 19.27
N TYR A 12 11.04 -2.61 18.06
CA TYR A 12 11.93 -2.85 16.95
C TYR A 12 11.46 -2.05 15.73
N GLU A 13 12.37 -1.27 15.14
CA GLU A 13 12.09 -0.52 13.93
C GLU A 13 13.13 -0.88 12.89
N GLY A 14 12.68 -1.26 11.71
CA GLY A 14 13.58 -1.57 10.60
C GLY A 14 13.12 -0.85 9.35
N VAL A 15 13.73 -1.19 8.24
CA VAL A 15 13.42 -0.54 6.97
C VAL A 15 11.97 -0.77 6.60
N LEU A 16 11.48 -1.99 6.73
CA LEU A 16 10.13 -2.32 6.33
C LEU A 16 9.10 -1.55 7.16
N SER A 17 9.26 -1.54 8.47
CA SER A 17 8.32 -0.83 9.34
C SER A 17 8.40 0.67 9.18
N ASN A 18 9.57 1.19 8.77
CA ASN A 18 9.68 2.61 8.50
C ASN A 18 9.03 3.02 7.18
N VAL A 19 9.12 2.18 6.17
CA VAL A 19 8.48 2.46 4.88
C VAL A 19 6.96 2.29 5.00
N PHE A 20 6.52 1.17 5.56
CA PHE A 20 5.09 0.91 5.75
C PHE A 20 4.72 1.23 7.19
N SER A 21 4.76 2.52 7.51
CA SER A 21 4.66 2.99 8.88
C SER A 21 3.24 3.00 9.44
N SER A 22 2.24 2.82 8.58
CA SER A 22 0.85 2.79 9.03
C SER A 22 0.02 1.97 8.04
N ARG A 23 -1.17 1.58 8.47
CA ARG A 23 -2.10 0.89 7.59
C ARG A 23 -2.50 1.80 6.42
N ALA A 24 -2.64 3.10 6.68
CA ALA A 24 -3.01 4.05 5.63
C ALA A 24 -1.95 4.09 4.51
N VAL A 25 -0.67 4.06 4.88
CA VAL A 25 0.41 4.03 3.90
C VAL A 25 0.30 2.78 3.02
N SER A 26 0.04 1.64 3.63
CA SER A 26 -0.11 0.39 2.88
C SER A 26 -1.33 0.44 1.96
N GLN A 27 -2.45 1.01 2.43
CA GLN A 27 -3.65 1.12 1.61
C GLN A 27 -3.45 2.05 0.42
N ILE A 28 -2.72 3.15 0.63
CA ILE A 28 -2.41 4.05 -0.48
C ILE A 28 -1.51 3.35 -1.50
N MET A 29 -0.54 2.57 -1.01
CA MET A 29 0.32 1.80 -1.93
C MET A 29 -0.46 0.73 -2.68
N ASP A 30 -1.40 0.05 -2.03
CA ASP A 30 -2.28 -0.90 -2.71
C ASP A 30 -2.99 -0.21 -3.87
N PHE A 31 -3.52 1.00 -3.62
CA PHE A 31 -4.18 1.76 -4.65
C PHE A 31 -3.25 2.05 -5.83
N PHE A 32 -2.05 2.54 -5.55
CA PHE A 32 -1.11 2.88 -6.61
C PHE A 32 -0.64 1.65 -7.40
N LEU A 33 -0.45 0.53 -6.73
CA LEU A 33 -0.04 -0.70 -7.41
C LEU A 33 -1.13 -1.19 -8.37
N ASP A 34 -2.40 -0.95 -8.02
CA ASP A 34 -3.51 -1.33 -8.88
C ASP A 34 -3.80 -0.31 -9.98
N HIS A 35 -3.25 0.90 -9.86
CA HIS A 35 -3.56 1.99 -10.80
C HIS A 35 -2.28 2.69 -11.25
N LYS A 36 -1.30 1.91 -11.65
CA LYS A 36 0.04 2.45 -11.93
C LYS A 36 0.15 3.25 -13.21
N GLU A 37 -0.86 3.21 -14.05
CA GLU A 37 -0.77 3.83 -15.37
C GLU A 37 -1.14 5.30 -15.42
N PHE A 38 -1.73 5.82 -14.36
CA PHE A 38 -2.19 7.20 -14.32
C PHE A 38 -1.71 7.91 -13.08
N ASP A 39 -1.81 9.24 -13.08
CA ASP A 39 -1.54 10.02 -11.89
C ASP A 39 -2.86 10.42 -11.22
N TYR A 40 -2.80 10.74 -9.93
CA TYR A 40 -3.98 11.01 -9.12
C TYR A 40 -3.72 12.14 -8.14
N SER A 41 -4.75 12.96 -7.92
CA SER A 41 -4.70 14.00 -6.90
C SER A 41 -4.94 13.39 -5.52
N PRO A 42 -4.55 14.09 -4.45
CA PRO A 42 -4.87 13.60 -3.10
C PRO A 42 -6.36 13.36 -2.88
N GLY A 43 -7.22 14.21 -3.44
CA GLY A 43 -8.66 14.04 -3.32
C GLY A 43 -9.16 12.77 -4.00
N GLU A 44 -8.63 12.48 -5.17
CA GLU A 44 -8.98 11.24 -5.87
C GLU A 44 -8.53 10.02 -5.09
N ILE A 45 -7.32 10.07 -4.54
CA ILE A 45 -6.79 8.97 -3.75
C ILE A 45 -7.67 8.74 -2.52
N ALA A 46 -8.05 9.82 -1.83
CA ALA A 46 -8.90 9.71 -0.65
C ALA A 46 -10.24 9.07 -1.00
N ARG A 47 -10.87 9.52 -2.10
CA ARG A 47 -12.16 9.00 -2.50
C ARG A 47 -12.07 7.52 -2.85
N LYS A 48 -11.03 7.14 -3.55
CA LYS A 48 -10.90 5.75 -4.02
C LYS A 48 -10.44 4.78 -2.94
N THR A 49 -9.66 5.25 -1.97
CA THR A 49 -9.21 4.39 -0.87
C THR A 49 -10.17 4.34 0.29
N GLY A 50 -11.08 5.31 0.38
CA GLY A 50 -11.95 5.43 1.54
C GLY A 50 -11.29 6.09 2.73
N LEU A 51 -10.05 6.54 2.59
CA LEU A 51 -9.36 7.25 3.65
C LEU A 51 -9.79 8.71 3.64
N SER A 52 -9.64 9.39 4.79
CA SER A 52 -9.93 10.81 4.82
C SER A 52 -8.90 11.58 4.01
N PHE A 53 -9.30 12.72 3.48
CA PHE A 53 -8.39 13.59 2.74
C PHE A 53 -7.19 13.98 3.62
N ARG A 54 -7.46 14.24 4.90
CA ARG A 54 -6.42 14.62 5.84
C ARG A 54 -5.38 13.51 5.99
N THR A 55 -5.82 12.27 6.11
CA THR A 55 -4.92 11.13 6.23
C THR A 55 -4.06 10.98 4.96
N VAL A 56 -4.69 11.06 3.80
CA VAL A 56 -3.98 10.93 2.53
C VAL A 56 -2.94 12.04 2.41
N PHE A 57 -3.35 13.29 2.68
CA PHE A 57 -2.48 14.44 2.54
C PHE A 57 -1.28 14.35 3.51
N ARG A 58 -1.50 13.74 4.68
CA ARG A 58 -0.43 13.55 5.66
C ARG A 58 0.57 12.48 5.22
N GLU A 59 0.08 11.40 4.57
CA GLU A 59 0.94 10.27 4.27
C GLU A 59 1.65 10.36 2.91
N LEU A 60 1.12 11.13 1.96
CA LEU A 60 1.75 11.21 0.64
C LEU A 60 3.21 11.67 0.67
N PRO A 61 3.58 12.68 1.48
CA PRO A 61 4.99 13.08 1.54
C PRO A 61 5.91 11.96 2.01
N HIS A 62 5.42 11.07 2.87
CA HIS A 62 6.20 9.95 3.35
C HIS A 62 6.51 8.98 2.20
N LEU A 63 5.52 8.68 1.38
CA LEU A 63 5.70 7.81 0.21
C LEU A 63 6.61 8.46 -0.83
N GLU A 64 6.47 9.77 -1.00
CA GLU A 64 7.30 10.49 -1.95
C GLU A 64 8.76 10.52 -1.48
N LYS A 65 8.98 10.71 -0.19
CA LYS A 65 10.31 10.71 0.38
C LYS A 65 11.01 9.37 0.16
N ASN A 66 10.26 8.29 0.21
CA ASN A 66 10.80 6.95 -0.05
C ASN A 66 10.85 6.63 -1.54
N GLN A 67 10.53 7.59 -2.41
CA GLN A 67 10.61 7.47 -3.86
C GLN A 67 9.66 6.44 -4.45
N LEU A 68 8.67 6.01 -3.68
CA LEU A 68 7.69 5.04 -4.17
C LEU A 68 6.69 5.68 -5.11
N ILE A 69 6.41 6.96 -4.90
CA ILE A 69 5.56 7.76 -5.78
C ILE A 69 6.29 9.07 -6.08
N TYR A 70 5.85 9.75 -7.10
CA TYR A 70 6.43 11.05 -7.45
C TYR A 70 5.34 11.97 -7.98
N ILE A 71 5.61 13.27 -7.93
CA ILE A 71 4.71 14.27 -8.48
C ILE A 71 4.95 14.32 -9.99
N SER A 72 3.97 13.87 -10.78
CA SER A 72 4.10 13.82 -12.23
C SER A 72 3.85 15.19 -12.85
N ARG A 73 2.96 15.98 -12.25
CA ARG A 73 2.60 17.30 -12.76
C ARG A 73 1.77 18.02 -11.70
N LYS A 74 1.56 19.32 -11.95
CA LYS A 74 0.66 20.11 -11.13
C LYS A 74 -0.49 20.59 -11.99
N ILE A 75 -1.69 20.53 -11.45
CA ILE A 75 -2.85 21.12 -12.08
C ILE A 75 -3.32 22.23 -11.12
N GLY A 76 -3.07 23.49 -11.51
CA GLY A 76 -3.29 24.59 -10.59
C GLY A 76 -2.34 24.47 -9.41
N LYS A 77 -2.91 24.38 -8.20
CA LYS A 77 -2.12 24.20 -6.99
C LYS A 77 -2.09 22.75 -6.51
N THR A 78 -2.67 21.84 -7.29
CA THR A 78 -2.81 20.45 -6.88
C THR A 78 -1.69 19.62 -7.50
N ASN A 79 -0.96 18.92 -6.65
CA ASN A 79 0.05 17.97 -7.10
C ASN A 79 -0.63 16.68 -7.52
N MET A 80 -0.20 16.13 -8.65
CA MET A 80 -0.69 14.83 -9.13
C MET A 80 0.42 13.81 -8.87
N TYR A 81 0.05 12.70 -8.26
CA TYR A 81 1.01 11.68 -7.84
C TYR A 81 0.88 10.42 -8.68
N ARG A 82 2.01 9.79 -8.96
CA ARG A 82 2.04 8.58 -9.77
C ARG A 82 3.03 7.59 -9.16
N LEU A 83 2.73 6.30 -9.32
CA LEU A 83 3.64 5.24 -8.86
C LEU A 83 4.95 5.33 -9.64
N ASN A 84 6.06 5.22 -8.93
CA ASN A 84 7.39 5.28 -9.55
C ASN A 84 7.79 3.91 -10.07
N THR A 85 7.30 3.57 -11.25
CA THR A 85 7.54 2.26 -11.83
C THR A 85 8.99 2.05 -12.29
N ASP A 86 9.78 3.14 -12.34
CA ASP A 86 11.19 3.04 -12.70
C ASP A 86 12.05 2.61 -11.53
N LEU A 87 11.54 2.71 -10.31
CA LEU A 87 12.29 2.31 -9.13
C LEU A 87 12.26 0.80 -8.99
N GLN A 88 13.42 0.19 -8.88
CA GLN A 88 13.51 -1.27 -8.80
C GLN A 88 12.77 -1.82 -7.59
N SER A 89 12.78 -1.10 -6.48
CA SER A 89 12.05 -1.51 -5.27
C SER A 89 10.55 -1.63 -5.53
N VAL A 90 10.00 -0.75 -6.38
CA VAL A 90 8.59 -0.82 -6.74
C VAL A 90 8.32 -2.05 -7.58
N SER A 91 9.21 -2.37 -8.48
CA SER A 91 9.11 -3.57 -9.31
C SER A 91 9.09 -4.84 -8.44
N PHE A 92 9.98 -4.90 -7.45
CA PHE A 92 10.01 -6.01 -6.50
C PHE A 92 8.73 -6.09 -5.69
N LEU A 93 8.20 -4.93 -5.29
CA LEU A 93 6.97 -4.89 -4.51
C LEU A 93 5.78 -5.37 -5.33
N GLU A 94 5.71 -4.97 -6.60
CA GLU A 94 4.67 -5.45 -7.50
C GLU A 94 4.70 -6.97 -7.59
N LYS A 95 5.88 -7.53 -7.75
CA LYS A 95 6.03 -8.97 -7.84
C LYS A 95 5.65 -9.66 -6.55
N PHE A 96 6.07 -9.11 -5.41
CA PHE A 96 5.72 -9.65 -4.10
C PHE A 96 4.20 -9.68 -3.92
N VAL A 97 3.54 -8.58 -4.22
CA VAL A 97 2.09 -8.48 -4.05
C VAL A 97 1.38 -9.46 -4.99
N PHE A 98 1.86 -9.59 -6.22
CA PHE A 98 1.29 -10.54 -7.17
C PHE A 98 1.40 -11.97 -6.64
N GLU A 99 2.56 -12.35 -6.15
CA GLU A 99 2.78 -13.70 -5.63
C GLU A 99 1.92 -13.97 -4.40
N MET A 100 1.80 -12.99 -3.52
CA MET A 100 0.94 -13.15 -2.35
C MET A 100 -0.53 -13.26 -2.74
N SER A 101 -0.96 -12.53 -3.77
CA SER A 101 -2.32 -12.63 -4.28
C SER A 101 -2.59 -14.03 -4.83
N GLN A 102 -1.63 -14.60 -5.55
CA GLN A 102 -1.77 -15.94 -6.09
C GLN A 102 -1.88 -16.98 -4.97
N LEU A 103 -1.09 -16.81 -3.93
CA LEU A 103 -1.13 -17.71 -2.79
C LEU A 103 -2.52 -17.70 -2.14
N HIS A 104 -3.11 -16.54 -1.94
CA HIS A 104 -4.44 -16.40 -1.36
C HIS A 104 -5.51 -17.02 -2.27
N ILE A 105 -5.41 -16.84 -3.57
CA ILE A 105 -6.35 -17.43 -4.51
C ILE A 105 -6.26 -18.95 -4.43
N ASN A 106 -5.04 -19.49 -4.40
CA ASN A 106 -4.86 -20.94 -4.34
C ASN A 106 -5.43 -21.52 -3.05
N GLU A 107 -5.27 -20.82 -1.94
CA GLU A 107 -5.84 -21.25 -0.67
C GLU A 107 -7.36 -21.28 -0.72
N GLN A 108 -7.97 -20.27 -1.31
CA GLN A 108 -9.43 -20.22 -1.44
C GLN A 108 -9.95 -21.33 -2.33
N GLU A 109 -9.25 -21.60 -3.42
CA GLU A 109 -9.63 -22.70 -4.31
C GLU A 109 -9.54 -24.05 -3.61
N SER A 110 -8.49 -24.24 -2.84
CA SER A 110 -8.33 -25.49 -2.09
C SER A 110 -9.44 -25.68 -1.07
N ALA A 111 -9.82 -24.62 -0.37
CA ALA A 111 -10.89 -24.67 0.60
C ALA A 111 -12.22 -24.99 -0.07
N LEU A 112 -12.50 -24.39 -1.24
CA LEU A 112 -13.70 -24.67 -1.98
C LEU A 112 -13.76 -26.12 -2.45
N LYS A 113 -12.64 -26.65 -2.91
CA LYS A 113 -12.58 -28.04 -3.35
C LYS A 113 -12.89 -28.99 -2.20
N LYS A 114 -12.32 -28.73 -1.03
CA LYS A 114 -12.57 -29.55 0.15
C LYS A 114 -14.04 -29.52 0.54
N GLU A 115 -14.64 -28.33 0.47
CA GLU A 115 -16.04 -28.17 0.81
C GLU A 115 -16.92 -28.95 -0.15
N ASN A 116 -16.63 -28.88 -1.44
CA ASN A 116 -17.41 -29.58 -2.45
C ASN A 116 -17.31 -31.08 -2.30
N ILE A 117 -16.12 -31.58 -1.99
CA ILE A 117 -15.95 -33.01 -1.77
C ILE A 117 -16.76 -33.47 -0.57
N ALA A 118 -16.76 -32.71 0.51
CA ALA A 118 -17.52 -33.05 1.70
C ALA A 118 -19.01 -33.06 1.41
N LYS A 119 -19.50 -32.19 0.54
CA LYS A 119 -20.90 -32.15 0.22
C LYS A 119 -21.35 -33.34 -0.62
N ILE A 120 -20.47 -33.89 -1.42
CA ILE A 120 -20.80 -35.01 -2.27
C ILE A 120 -20.90 -36.26 -1.45
N GLU A 121 -20.13 -36.39 -0.40
CA GLU A 121 -20.20 -37.55 0.47
C GLU A 121 -21.31 -37.45 1.47
#